data_6999cea0eacadd994ddcf481c35cf77b
#
_entry.id   6999cea0eacadd994ddcf481c35cf77b
#
_cell.length_a   1.000
_cell.length_b   1.000
_cell.length_c   1.000
_cell.angle_alpha   90.00
_cell.angle_beta   90.00
_cell.angle_gamma   90.00
#
_symmetry.space_group_name_H-M   'P 1'
#
loop_
_entity.id
_entity.type
_entity.pdbx_description
1 polymer ?
#
loop_
_entity_poly.entity_id
_entity_poly.type
_entity_poly.pdbx_seq_one_letter_code
_entity_poly.pdbx_strand_id
1 'polypeptide(L)'
;MQSCPEGQSPPMSDVCPKFLSVGTGIAARQIAVRRRDGAPPALFWLGGFKSDMKGTKAEALDRWAQANGRAMTRFDYSGHGESGGNFTDGTIGRWFEETLAVFEAFCREPQIVIGSSMGGWLALLLTRELTLRTPADPRVMRLVLVAPAVDFTEELMWKRFPPEIKREIEQTGVWARPSQYSEEPYPITRGLIEDGRQHLLLDGMIETGCAVRILQGVQDPDVPWQHTLDLTSRFARDDVVLTLVKDGDHRLSRPEDIERLIAAVAES
;
A
#
# COMPACT_ATOMS: atom_id res chain seq x y z
N MET A 1 -21.91 5.75 -15.06
CA MET A 1 -21.61 4.38 -15.49
C MET A 1 -21.15 4.44 -16.94
N GLN A 2 -19.84 4.45 -17.18
CA GLN A 2 -19.32 4.25 -18.54
C GLN A 2 -19.13 2.74 -18.72
N SER A 3 -19.99 2.14 -19.57
CA SER A 3 -19.86 0.75 -20.00
C SER A 3 -18.64 0.63 -20.91
N CYS A 4 -17.79 -0.36 -20.67
CA CYS A 4 -16.78 -0.75 -21.63
C CYS A 4 -17.43 -1.14 -22.95
N PRO A 5 -16.89 -0.75 -24.11
CA PRO A 5 -17.43 -1.12 -25.41
C PRO A 5 -17.28 -2.62 -25.60
N GLU A 6 -18.40 -3.29 -25.90
CA GLU A 6 -18.42 -4.69 -26.31
C GLU A 6 -17.79 -4.83 -27.71
N GLY A 7 -16.79 -5.68 -27.86
CA GLY A 7 -16.37 -6.18 -29.18
C GLY A 7 -14.96 -5.85 -29.68
N GLN A 8 -14.11 -5.20 -28.92
CA GLN A 8 -12.68 -5.12 -29.23
C GLN A 8 -11.90 -5.64 -28.03
N SER A 9 -10.97 -6.59 -28.26
CA SER A 9 -9.99 -6.95 -27.22
C SER A 9 -9.30 -5.66 -26.78
N PRO A 10 -9.35 -5.29 -25.47
CA PRO A 10 -8.75 -4.05 -25.01
C PRO A 10 -7.26 -4.05 -25.33
N PRO A 11 -6.66 -2.87 -25.61
CA PRO A 11 -5.22 -2.77 -25.75
C PRO A 11 -4.56 -3.37 -24.50
N MET A 12 -3.41 -4.06 -24.67
CA MET A 12 -2.79 -5.02 -23.74
C MET A 12 -2.53 -4.58 -22.28
N SER A 13 -3.05 -3.45 -21.82
CA SER A 13 -2.83 -2.87 -20.49
C SER A 13 -4.08 -2.58 -19.64
N ASP A 14 -5.31 -2.64 -20.17
CA ASP A 14 -6.49 -2.14 -19.43
C ASP A 14 -7.52 -3.24 -19.14
N VAL A 15 -7.33 -3.94 -18.02
CA VAL A 15 -8.42 -4.69 -17.39
C VAL A 15 -9.42 -3.68 -16.82
N CYS A 16 -10.68 -3.70 -17.29
CA CYS A 16 -11.73 -2.81 -16.74
C CYS A 16 -11.90 -3.01 -15.23
N PRO A 17 -12.07 -1.93 -14.46
CA PRO A 17 -12.26 -2.05 -13.02
C PRO A 17 -13.59 -2.73 -12.68
N LYS A 18 -13.55 -3.61 -11.71
CA LYS A 18 -14.72 -4.12 -10.98
C LYS A 18 -14.90 -3.29 -9.72
N PHE A 19 -16.12 -3.15 -9.25
CA PHE A 19 -16.39 -2.39 -8.03
C PHE A 19 -16.85 -3.34 -6.92
N LEU A 20 -16.15 -3.25 -5.77
CA LEU A 20 -16.51 -3.95 -4.53
C LEU A 20 -17.13 -2.95 -3.57
N SER A 21 -18.33 -3.24 -3.07
CA SER A 21 -18.94 -2.44 -2.00
C SER A 21 -18.35 -2.85 -0.65
N VAL A 22 -17.75 -1.90 0.07
CA VAL A 22 -17.19 -2.10 1.41
C VAL A 22 -17.90 -1.21 2.41
N GLY A 23 -18.20 -1.73 3.60
CA GLY A 23 -19.03 -1.05 4.60
C GLY A 23 -20.53 -1.18 4.33
N THR A 24 -21.34 -0.60 5.21
CA THR A 24 -22.82 -0.66 5.16
C THR A 24 -23.44 0.71 5.38
N GLY A 25 -24.66 0.90 4.87
CA GLY A 25 -25.41 2.14 5.04
C GLY A 25 -24.65 3.35 4.49
N ILE A 26 -24.59 4.42 5.27
CA ILE A 26 -23.90 5.68 4.90
C ILE A 26 -22.36 5.54 4.82
N ALA A 27 -21.82 4.49 5.42
CA ALA A 27 -20.37 4.19 5.36
C ALA A 27 -20.02 3.32 4.16
N ALA A 28 -20.98 2.88 3.34
CA ALA A 28 -20.74 2.09 2.15
C ALA A 28 -19.98 2.90 1.11
N ARG A 29 -18.97 2.28 0.50
CA ARG A 29 -18.14 2.89 -0.53
C ARG A 29 -17.79 1.89 -1.61
N GLN A 30 -17.62 2.37 -2.83
CA GLN A 30 -17.30 1.56 -3.99
C GLN A 30 -15.78 1.57 -4.20
N ILE A 31 -15.18 0.42 -4.08
CA ILE A 31 -13.73 0.22 -4.24
C ILE A 31 -13.47 -0.35 -5.64
N ALA A 32 -12.73 0.42 -6.45
CA ALA A 32 -12.34 0.04 -7.79
C ALA A 32 -11.19 -0.96 -7.74
N VAL A 33 -11.38 -2.14 -8.33
CA VAL A 33 -10.43 -3.25 -8.33
C VAL A 33 -10.15 -3.68 -9.76
N ARG A 34 -8.87 -3.82 -10.11
CA ARG A 34 -8.42 -4.41 -11.36
C ARG A 34 -7.78 -5.76 -11.07
N ARG A 35 -8.31 -6.81 -11.69
CA ARG A 35 -7.78 -8.16 -11.54
C ARG A 35 -7.41 -8.73 -12.89
N ARG A 36 -6.18 -9.21 -12.99
CA ARG A 36 -5.69 -10.08 -14.06
C ARG A 36 -5.73 -11.52 -13.57
N ASP A 37 -6.32 -12.39 -14.34
CA ASP A 37 -6.26 -13.82 -14.08
C ASP A 37 -4.91 -14.41 -14.54
N GLY A 38 -4.46 -15.47 -13.86
CA GLY A 38 -3.17 -16.13 -14.13
C GLY A 38 -2.85 -17.18 -13.07
N ALA A 39 -1.66 -17.75 -13.16
CA ALA A 39 -1.17 -18.76 -12.22
C ALA A 39 -0.68 -18.15 -10.89
N PRO A 40 -0.75 -18.90 -9.77
CA PRO A 40 -0.11 -18.53 -8.50
C PRO A 40 1.43 -18.72 -8.57
N PRO A 41 2.20 -18.09 -7.64
CA PRO A 41 1.70 -17.09 -6.72
C PRO A 41 1.25 -15.84 -7.44
N ALA A 42 0.09 -15.30 -7.01
CA ALA A 42 -0.46 -14.09 -7.57
C ALA A 42 0.15 -12.84 -6.94
N LEU A 43 0.02 -11.70 -7.57
CA LEU A 43 0.47 -10.42 -7.03
C LEU A 43 -0.71 -9.67 -6.42
N PHE A 44 -0.53 -9.11 -5.22
CA PHE A 44 -1.47 -8.20 -4.57
C PHE A 44 -0.78 -6.86 -4.29
N TRP A 45 -1.23 -5.80 -4.96
CA TRP A 45 -0.62 -4.48 -4.90
C TRP A 45 -1.37 -3.54 -3.95
N LEU A 46 -0.62 -2.92 -3.03
CA LEU A 46 -1.08 -1.91 -2.09
C LEU A 46 -0.35 -0.58 -2.35
N GLY A 47 -1.12 0.41 -2.80
CA GLY A 47 -0.60 1.74 -3.14
C GLY A 47 -0.24 2.59 -1.93
N GLY A 48 0.46 3.72 -2.16
CA GLY A 48 0.80 4.71 -1.16
C GLY A 48 -0.28 5.75 -0.94
N PHE A 49 -0.08 6.60 0.05
CA PHE A 49 -0.92 7.76 0.35
C PHE A 49 -1.02 8.72 -0.84
N LYS A 50 -2.25 9.08 -1.25
CA LYS A 50 -2.49 9.93 -2.44
C LYS A 50 -1.98 9.33 -3.77
N SER A 51 -1.80 8.03 -3.84
CA SER A 51 -1.42 7.30 -5.05
C SER A 51 -2.62 6.53 -5.61
N ASP A 52 -2.52 6.09 -6.87
CA ASP A 52 -3.53 5.26 -7.50
C ASP A 52 -2.96 3.94 -8.04
N MET A 53 -3.85 3.01 -8.42
CA MET A 53 -3.48 1.69 -8.94
C MET A 53 -2.94 1.69 -10.38
N LYS A 54 -2.82 2.89 -11.00
CA LYS A 54 -2.24 3.10 -12.34
C LYS A 54 -0.83 3.71 -12.26
N GLY A 55 -0.30 3.89 -11.05
CA GLY A 55 1.05 4.40 -10.86
C GLY A 55 2.12 3.50 -11.47
N THR A 56 3.29 4.07 -11.77
CA THR A 56 4.40 3.44 -12.51
C THR A 56 4.74 2.02 -12.01
N LYS A 57 4.84 1.83 -10.69
CA LYS A 57 5.15 0.52 -10.09
C LYS A 57 4.03 -0.49 -10.30
N ALA A 58 2.79 -0.08 -10.06
CA ALA A 58 1.62 -0.96 -10.22
C ALA A 58 1.46 -1.44 -11.66
N GLU A 59 1.63 -0.55 -12.63
CA GLU A 59 1.58 -0.91 -14.06
C GLU A 59 2.78 -1.76 -14.50
N ALA A 60 3.97 -1.49 -13.99
CA ALA A 60 5.14 -2.31 -14.29
C ALA A 60 4.97 -3.75 -13.78
N LEU A 61 4.43 -3.90 -12.57
CA LEU A 61 4.11 -5.22 -12.00
C LEU A 61 2.99 -5.93 -12.78
N ASP A 62 1.97 -5.20 -13.24
CA ASP A 62 0.90 -5.79 -14.06
C ASP A 62 1.42 -6.28 -15.42
N ARG A 63 2.29 -5.50 -16.08
CA ARG A 63 2.96 -5.93 -17.32
C ARG A 63 3.84 -7.16 -17.09
N TRP A 64 4.60 -7.17 -15.99
CA TRP A 64 5.42 -8.34 -15.63
C TRP A 64 4.55 -9.57 -15.35
N ALA A 65 3.47 -9.42 -14.58
CA ALA A 65 2.52 -10.49 -14.29
C ALA A 65 1.93 -11.06 -15.58
N GLN A 66 1.52 -10.21 -16.51
CA GLN A 66 1.03 -10.61 -17.83
C GLN A 66 2.07 -11.42 -18.60
N ALA A 67 3.30 -10.92 -18.70
CA ALA A 67 4.37 -11.57 -19.44
C ALA A 67 4.77 -12.93 -18.86
N ASN A 68 4.55 -13.13 -17.54
CA ASN A 68 4.87 -14.36 -16.83
C ASN A 68 3.64 -15.25 -16.51
N GLY A 69 2.47 -14.92 -17.08
CA GLY A 69 1.25 -15.69 -16.87
C GLY A 69 0.75 -15.70 -15.42
N ARG A 70 1.09 -14.69 -14.62
CA ARG A 70 0.73 -14.57 -13.21
C ARG A 70 -0.57 -13.78 -13.04
N ALA A 71 -1.35 -14.19 -12.04
CA ALA A 71 -2.48 -13.37 -11.60
C ALA A 71 -2.00 -12.13 -10.86
N MET A 72 -2.77 -11.03 -10.96
CA MET A 72 -2.51 -9.81 -10.19
C MET A 72 -3.81 -9.12 -9.82
N THR A 73 -3.88 -8.64 -8.59
CA THR A 73 -4.96 -7.77 -8.08
C THR A 73 -4.35 -6.44 -7.63
N ARG A 74 -4.91 -5.34 -8.11
CA ARG A 74 -4.60 -3.96 -7.70
C ARG A 74 -5.89 -3.18 -7.53
N PHE A 75 -5.94 -2.24 -6.60
CA PHE A 75 -7.14 -1.47 -6.31
C PHE A 75 -6.79 -0.08 -5.79
N ASP A 76 -7.77 0.81 -5.81
CA ASP A 76 -7.70 2.13 -5.20
C ASP A 76 -8.45 2.11 -3.88
N TYR A 77 -7.87 2.69 -2.83
CA TYR A 77 -8.59 2.93 -1.58
C TYR A 77 -9.69 3.99 -1.78
N SER A 78 -10.66 4.05 -0.88
CA SER A 78 -11.64 5.15 -0.92
C SER A 78 -10.95 6.52 -0.90
N GLY A 79 -11.46 7.44 -1.71
CA GLY A 79 -10.86 8.76 -1.91
C GLY A 79 -9.59 8.79 -2.77
N HIS A 80 -9.21 7.65 -3.39
CA HIS A 80 -8.08 7.54 -4.33
C HIS A 80 -8.57 7.09 -5.70
N GLY A 81 -7.88 7.51 -6.74
CA GLY A 81 -8.02 7.03 -8.11
C GLY A 81 -9.46 6.90 -8.61
N GLU A 82 -9.86 5.67 -8.93
CA GLU A 82 -11.18 5.35 -9.49
C GLU A 82 -12.20 4.91 -8.42
N SER A 83 -11.79 4.81 -7.15
CA SER A 83 -12.70 4.48 -6.04
C SER A 83 -13.54 5.67 -5.60
N GLY A 84 -14.71 5.38 -5.03
CA GLY A 84 -15.58 6.40 -4.46
C GLY A 84 -15.09 6.92 -3.10
N GLY A 85 -15.82 7.92 -2.58
CA GLY A 85 -15.54 8.56 -1.29
C GLY A 85 -14.64 9.78 -1.39
N ASN A 86 -14.52 10.52 -0.28
CA ASN A 86 -13.64 11.68 -0.20
C ASN A 86 -12.32 11.28 0.47
N PHE A 87 -11.21 11.83 -0.01
CA PHE A 87 -9.89 11.56 0.55
C PHE A 87 -9.80 11.98 2.03
N THR A 88 -10.45 13.08 2.41
CA THR A 88 -10.48 13.61 3.78
C THR A 88 -11.22 12.72 4.79
N ASP A 89 -12.06 11.79 4.32
CA ASP A 89 -12.71 10.78 5.17
C ASP A 89 -11.82 9.56 5.40
N GLY A 90 -10.66 9.51 4.74
CA GLY A 90 -9.74 8.39 4.79
C GLY A 90 -8.97 8.32 6.10
N THR A 91 -8.84 7.10 6.63
CA THR A 91 -8.04 6.77 7.79
C THR A 91 -7.32 5.45 7.57
N ILE A 92 -6.32 5.14 8.38
CA ILE A 92 -5.58 3.86 8.29
C ILE A 92 -6.53 2.67 8.49
N GLY A 93 -7.41 2.74 9.49
CA GLY A 93 -8.39 1.70 9.76
C GLY A 93 -9.37 1.49 8.61
N ARG A 94 -9.84 2.59 7.99
CA ARG A 94 -10.74 2.54 6.84
C ARG A 94 -10.08 1.90 5.63
N TRP A 95 -8.86 2.32 5.28
CA TRP A 95 -8.11 1.73 4.17
C TRP A 95 -7.66 0.30 4.44
N PHE A 96 -7.42 -0.04 5.70
CA PHE A 96 -7.16 -1.41 6.13
C PHE A 96 -8.40 -2.32 5.97
N GLU A 97 -9.60 -1.85 6.37
CA GLU A 97 -10.85 -2.57 6.13
C GLU A 97 -11.06 -2.86 4.64
N GLU A 98 -10.78 -1.89 3.77
CA GLU A 98 -10.86 -2.04 2.32
C GLU A 98 -9.83 -3.03 1.78
N THR A 99 -8.59 -2.94 2.27
CA THR A 99 -7.51 -3.89 1.94
C THR A 99 -7.93 -5.32 2.24
N LEU A 100 -8.46 -5.55 3.44
CA LEU A 100 -8.91 -6.86 3.88
C LEU A 100 -10.10 -7.35 3.05
N ALA A 101 -11.08 -6.50 2.78
CA ALA A 101 -12.24 -6.84 1.98
C ALA A 101 -11.87 -7.21 0.53
N VAL A 102 -10.96 -6.46 -0.10
CA VAL A 102 -10.46 -6.79 -1.44
C VAL A 102 -9.66 -8.07 -1.43
N PHE A 103 -8.79 -8.27 -0.43
CA PHE A 103 -8.00 -9.49 -0.29
C PHE A 103 -8.90 -10.73 -0.17
N GLU A 104 -9.89 -10.70 0.72
CA GLU A 104 -10.82 -11.81 0.91
C GLU A 104 -11.71 -12.08 -0.32
N ALA A 105 -12.08 -11.05 -1.07
CA ALA A 105 -12.91 -11.21 -2.25
C ALA A 105 -12.14 -11.77 -3.47
N PHE A 106 -10.86 -11.39 -3.63
CA PHE A 106 -10.12 -11.63 -4.87
C PHE A 106 -8.86 -12.48 -4.72
N CYS A 107 -8.31 -12.67 -3.50
CA CYS A 107 -7.01 -13.32 -3.27
C CYS A 107 -7.20 -14.66 -2.55
N ARG A 108 -7.61 -15.68 -3.26
CA ARG A 108 -7.82 -17.04 -2.73
C ARG A 108 -6.57 -17.91 -2.85
N GLU A 109 -5.76 -17.66 -3.85
CA GLU A 109 -4.51 -18.35 -4.15
C GLU A 109 -3.35 -17.74 -3.33
N PRO A 110 -2.19 -18.42 -3.21
CA PRO A 110 -1.00 -17.82 -2.63
C PRO A 110 -0.61 -16.51 -3.29
N GLN A 111 -0.29 -15.49 -2.48
CA GLN A 111 -0.01 -14.12 -2.90
C GLN A 111 1.41 -13.70 -2.54
N ILE A 112 2.04 -12.96 -3.42
CA ILE A 112 3.11 -12.03 -3.08
C ILE A 112 2.45 -10.68 -2.86
N VAL A 113 2.45 -10.20 -1.61
CA VAL A 113 1.85 -8.91 -1.27
C VAL A 113 2.91 -7.83 -1.40
N ILE A 114 2.64 -6.85 -2.26
CA ILE A 114 3.55 -5.74 -2.55
C ILE A 114 2.95 -4.45 -2.01
N GLY A 115 3.62 -3.80 -1.06
CA GLY A 115 3.18 -2.55 -0.46
C GLY A 115 4.18 -1.42 -0.66
N SER A 116 3.72 -0.27 -1.18
CA SER A 116 4.56 0.92 -1.34
C SER A 116 4.15 2.01 -0.36
N SER A 117 5.09 2.57 0.38
CA SER A 117 4.87 3.65 1.36
C SER A 117 3.80 3.26 2.38
N MET A 118 2.67 3.96 2.48
CA MET A 118 1.50 3.58 3.29
C MET A 118 1.05 2.14 3.01
N GLY A 119 1.09 1.70 1.75
CA GLY A 119 0.76 0.31 1.38
C GLY A 119 1.65 -0.72 2.06
N GLY A 120 2.88 -0.38 2.42
CA GLY A 120 3.77 -1.22 3.22
C GLY A 120 3.24 -1.42 4.64
N TRP A 121 2.70 -0.38 5.28
CA TRP A 121 2.03 -0.50 6.57
C TRP A 121 0.77 -1.37 6.48
N LEU A 122 -0.08 -1.10 5.48
CA LEU A 122 -1.30 -1.89 5.27
C LEU A 122 -1.00 -3.36 4.94
N ALA A 123 0.11 -3.67 4.25
CA ALA A 123 0.55 -5.04 4.00
C ALA A 123 0.91 -5.77 5.30
N LEU A 124 1.59 -5.10 6.23
CA LEU A 124 1.92 -5.67 7.55
C LEU A 124 0.68 -5.85 8.41
N LEU A 125 -0.26 -4.86 8.41
CA LEU A 125 -1.55 -5.00 9.11
C LEU A 125 -2.37 -6.16 8.55
N LEU A 126 -2.42 -6.32 7.22
CA LEU A 126 -3.09 -7.44 6.56
C LEU A 126 -2.51 -8.77 7.01
N THR A 127 -1.18 -8.90 6.97
CA THR A 127 -0.50 -10.15 7.35
C THR A 127 -0.74 -10.48 8.81
N ARG A 128 -0.65 -9.48 9.72
CA ARG A 128 -0.98 -9.65 11.14
C ARG A 128 -2.40 -10.15 11.35
N GLU A 129 -3.38 -9.52 10.68
CA GLU A 129 -4.80 -9.88 10.82
C GLU A 129 -5.08 -11.30 10.32
N LEU A 130 -4.51 -11.68 9.17
CA LEU A 130 -4.66 -13.02 8.61
C LEU A 130 -4.06 -14.08 9.56
N THR A 131 -2.87 -13.82 10.12
CA THR A 131 -2.23 -14.72 11.09
C THR A 131 -3.05 -14.85 12.37
N LEU A 132 -3.66 -13.79 12.86
CA LEU A 132 -4.54 -13.81 14.03
C LEU A 132 -5.81 -14.65 13.79
N ARG A 133 -6.40 -14.53 12.59
CA ARG A 133 -7.60 -15.30 12.22
C ARG A 133 -7.30 -16.76 11.94
N THR A 134 -6.22 -17.02 11.27
CA THR A 134 -5.81 -18.37 10.85
C THR A 134 -4.30 -18.47 10.99
N PRO A 135 -3.80 -19.02 12.10
CA PRO A 135 -2.37 -19.25 12.25
C PRO A 135 -1.80 -20.02 11.06
N ALA A 136 -0.70 -19.53 10.49
CA ALA A 136 -0.09 -20.07 9.27
C ALA A 136 -1.03 -20.03 8.04
N ASP A 137 -1.79 -18.95 7.86
CA ASP A 137 -2.54 -18.71 6.60
C ASP A 137 -1.55 -18.73 5.42
N PRO A 138 -1.62 -19.73 4.53
CA PRO A 138 -0.62 -19.91 3.48
C PRO A 138 -0.80 -18.89 2.34
N ARG A 139 -1.80 -18.03 2.41
CA ARG A 139 -2.11 -17.08 1.33
C ARG A 139 -1.08 -15.97 1.19
N VAL A 140 -0.37 -15.57 2.24
CA VAL A 140 0.74 -14.61 2.11
C VAL A 140 2.06 -15.38 2.08
N MET A 141 2.61 -15.57 0.88
CA MET A 141 3.89 -16.28 0.70
C MET A 141 5.11 -15.38 0.92
N ARG A 142 4.98 -14.11 0.56
CA ARG A 142 6.07 -13.12 0.66
C ARG A 142 5.50 -11.72 0.75
N LEU A 143 6.23 -10.87 1.47
CA LEU A 143 6.05 -9.42 1.43
C LEU A 143 7.19 -8.78 0.63
N VAL A 144 6.83 -7.82 -0.25
CA VAL A 144 7.78 -6.93 -0.91
C VAL A 144 7.38 -5.50 -0.57
N LEU A 145 8.20 -4.82 0.22
CA LEU A 145 7.90 -3.50 0.76
C LEU A 145 8.81 -2.46 0.12
N VAL A 146 8.22 -1.41 -0.46
CA VAL A 146 8.96 -0.32 -1.13
C VAL A 146 8.79 0.96 -0.32
N ALA A 147 9.88 1.47 0.23
CA ALA A 147 9.91 2.66 1.09
C ALA A 147 8.79 2.63 2.16
N PRO A 148 8.67 1.56 2.98
CA PRO A 148 7.51 1.32 3.83
C PRO A 148 7.36 2.39 4.91
N ALA A 149 6.25 3.15 4.85
CA ALA A 149 5.94 4.21 5.79
C ALA A 149 5.10 3.66 6.96
N VAL A 150 5.66 2.73 7.73
CA VAL A 150 4.97 2.12 8.89
C VAL A 150 4.78 3.17 9.97
N ASP A 151 3.59 3.23 10.57
CA ASP A 151 3.23 4.18 11.62
C ASP A 151 3.46 5.66 11.23
N PHE A 152 3.42 5.97 9.91
CA PHE A 152 3.82 7.28 9.41
C PHE A 152 3.01 8.44 10.01
N THR A 153 1.75 8.22 10.36
CA THR A 153 0.89 9.25 10.94
C THR A 153 1.41 9.75 12.28
N GLU A 154 2.00 8.87 13.08
CA GLU A 154 2.61 9.21 14.36
C GLU A 154 4.11 9.51 14.20
N GLU A 155 4.90 8.59 13.62
CA GLU A 155 6.36 8.66 13.62
C GLU A 155 6.92 9.68 12.63
N LEU A 156 6.32 9.79 11.45
CA LEU A 156 6.83 10.64 10.36
C LEU A 156 6.05 11.95 10.21
N MET A 157 4.86 12.05 10.82
CA MET A 157 4.03 13.25 10.81
C MET A 157 3.89 13.85 12.20
N TRP A 158 3.04 13.29 13.06
CA TRP A 158 2.66 13.95 14.33
C TRP A 158 3.87 14.27 15.21
N LYS A 159 4.77 13.33 15.44
CA LYS A 159 5.97 13.57 16.27
C LYS A 159 6.87 14.66 15.70
N ARG A 160 6.88 14.86 14.38
CA ARG A 160 7.74 15.82 13.68
C ARG A 160 7.08 17.18 13.42
N PHE A 161 5.75 17.26 13.50
CA PHE A 161 5.06 18.53 13.28
C PHE A 161 5.42 19.56 14.36
N PRO A 162 5.70 20.80 13.95
CA PRO A 162 5.86 21.90 14.88
C PRO A 162 4.56 22.19 15.63
N PRO A 163 4.63 22.83 16.82
CA PRO A 163 3.48 23.06 17.68
C PRO A 163 2.31 23.82 17.01
N GLU A 164 2.62 24.71 16.09
CA GLU A 164 1.62 25.50 15.34
C GLU A 164 0.78 24.61 14.43
N ILE A 165 1.39 23.65 13.71
CA ILE A 165 0.67 22.71 12.85
C ILE A 165 -0.20 21.76 13.68
N LYS A 166 0.32 21.28 14.81
CA LYS A 166 -0.47 20.45 15.74
C LYS A 166 -1.72 21.18 16.22
N ARG A 167 -1.55 22.44 16.65
CA ARG A 167 -2.68 23.30 17.08
C ARG A 167 -3.69 23.53 15.94
N GLU A 168 -3.21 23.76 14.72
CA GLU A 168 -4.09 23.91 13.55
C GLU A 168 -4.94 22.66 13.34
N ILE A 169 -4.33 21.47 13.32
CA ILE A 169 -5.05 20.19 13.18
C ILE A 169 -6.04 19.98 14.32
N GLU A 170 -5.65 20.29 15.57
CA GLU A 170 -6.52 20.14 16.74
C GLU A 170 -7.73 21.08 16.71
N GLN A 171 -7.55 22.33 16.23
CA GLN A 171 -8.60 23.36 16.23
C GLN A 171 -9.51 23.29 15.01
N THR A 172 -8.94 23.06 13.82
CA THR A 172 -9.68 23.10 12.55
C THR A 172 -10.06 21.71 12.04
N GLY A 173 -9.42 20.65 12.56
CA GLY A 173 -9.60 19.27 12.12
C GLY A 173 -8.73 18.89 10.91
N VAL A 174 -8.03 19.82 10.26
CA VAL A 174 -7.23 19.55 9.05
C VAL A 174 -6.09 20.56 8.89
N TRP A 175 -4.98 20.10 8.34
CA TRP A 175 -3.88 20.93 7.86
C TRP A 175 -3.57 20.60 6.40
N ALA A 176 -3.44 21.64 5.58
CA ALA A 176 -3.10 21.53 4.15
C ALA A 176 -1.57 21.45 3.99
N ARG A 177 -1.00 20.24 4.02
CA ARG A 177 0.45 20.01 3.87
C ARG A 177 0.88 20.33 2.44
N PRO A 178 1.85 21.23 2.21
CA PRO A 178 2.45 21.44 0.90
C PRO A 178 3.03 20.13 0.35
N SER A 179 2.83 19.88 -0.95
CA SER A 179 3.33 18.69 -1.63
C SER A 179 4.49 19.01 -2.55
N GLN A 180 5.48 18.10 -2.62
CA GLN A 180 6.54 18.15 -3.64
C GLN A 180 6.12 17.41 -4.93
N TYR A 181 4.98 16.70 -4.91
CA TYR A 181 4.53 15.81 -5.98
C TYR A 181 3.28 16.31 -6.69
N SER A 182 2.64 17.36 -6.18
CA SER A 182 1.38 17.92 -6.70
C SER A 182 1.31 19.40 -6.39
N GLU A 183 0.68 20.19 -7.27
CA GLU A 183 0.35 21.60 -7.01
C GLU A 183 -0.66 21.76 -5.88
N GLU A 184 -1.53 20.75 -5.68
CA GLU A 184 -2.50 20.73 -4.59
C GLU A 184 -1.87 20.20 -3.30
N PRO A 185 -2.08 20.87 -2.16
CA PRO A 185 -1.61 20.40 -0.86
C PRO A 185 -2.34 19.10 -0.45
N TYR A 186 -1.70 18.31 0.40
CA TYR A 186 -2.30 17.11 0.98
C TYR A 186 -3.04 17.46 2.27
N PRO A 187 -4.36 17.22 2.35
CA PRO A 187 -5.08 17.41 3.61
C PRO A 187 -4.69 16.31 4.60
N ILE A 188 -4.07 16.72 5.70
CA ILE A 188 -3.78 15.86 6.85
C ILE A 188 -4.86 16.13 7.88
N THR A 189 -5.76 15.16 8.08
CA THR A 189 -6.89 15.31 8.99
C THR A 189 -6.54 14.83 10.40
N ARG A 190 -7.22 15.41 11.41
CA ARG A 190 -7.14 14.93 12.78
C ARG A 190 -7.57 13.47 12.87
N GLY A 191 -8.64 13.09 12.15
CA GLY A 191 -9.11 11.71 12.10
C GLY A 191 -8.06 10.72 11.59
N LEU A 192 -7.28 11.07 10.56
CA LEU A 192 -6.17 10.24 10.07
C LEU A 192 -5.12 9.99 11.17
N ILE A 193 -4.74 11.05 11.91
CA ILE A 193 -3.74 10.94 12.98
C ILE A 193 -4.27 10.10 14.15
N GLU A 194 -5.48 10.40 14.64
CA GLU A 194 -6.08 9.72 15.79
C GLU A 194 -6.36 8.24 15.52
N ASP A 195 -6.89 7.91 14.35
CA ASP A 195 -7.15 6.54 13.93
C ASP A 195 -5.83 5.75 13.73
N GLY A 196 -4.83 6.38 13.12
CA GLY A 196 -3.53 5.74 12.89
C GLY A 196 -2.88 5.22 14.17
N ARG A 197 -3.08 5.89 15.30
CA ARG A 197 -2.57 5.47 16.63
C ARG A 197 -3.14 4.13 17.10
N GLN A 198 -4.27 3.69 16.56
CA GLN A 198 -4.88 2.40 16.89
C GLN A 198 -4.23 1.23 16.12
N HIS A 199 -3.37 1.55 15.16
CA HIS A 199 -2.78 0.58 14.22
C HIS A 199 -1.25 0.50 14.29
N LEU A 200 -0.61 1.09 15.31
CA LEU A 200 0.84 1.11 15.45
C LEU A 200 1.43 -0.29 15.53
N LEU A 201 2.58 -0.46 14.88
CA LEU A 201 3.33 -1.72 14.80
C LEU A 201 4.74 -1.63 15.39
N LEU A 202 5.35 -0.44 15.37
CA LEU A 202 6.75 -0.26 15.78
C LEU A 202 6.95 -0.31 17.30
N ASP A 203 5.88 -0.30 18.09
CA ASP A 203 5.97 -0.47 19.55
C ASP A 203 6.20 -1.93 19.98
N GLY A 204 6.12 -2.89 19.05
CA GLY A 204 6.25 -4.31 19.32
C GLY A 204 7.10 -5.07 18.30
N MET A 205 7.19 -6.37 18.50
CA MET A 205 7.77 -7.29 17.52
C MET A 205 6.76 -7.60 16.42
N ILE A 206 7.26 -7.75 15.20
CA ILE A 206 6.46 -8.06 14.01
C ILE A 206 6.80 -9.49 13.58
N GLU A 207 5.78 -10.32 13.45
CA GLU A 207 5.86 -11.67 12.90
C GLU A 207 4.96 -11.74 11.67
N THR A 208 5.54 -12.04 10.53
CA THR A 208 4.78 -12.15 9.26
C THR A 208 4.58 -13.60 8.84
N GLY A 209 5.41 -14.51 9.33
CA GLY A 209 5.39 -15.91 8.96
C GLY A 209 5.82 -16.19 7.52
N CYS A 210 6.37 -15.20 6.84
CA CYS A 210 6.81 -15.30 5.44
C CYS A 210 8.10 -14.49 5.20
N ALA A 211 8.76 -14.73 4.08
CA ALA A 211 9.91 -13.92 3.67
C ALA A 211 9.52 -12.47 3.38
N VAL A 212 10.37 -11.51 3.79
CA VAL A 212 10.17 -10.07 3.60
C VAL A 212 11.33 -9.48 2.81
N ARG A 213 11.04 -8.78 1.73
CA ARG A 213 12.01 -8.06 0.91
C ARG A 213 11.69 -6.57 0.96
N ILE A 214 12.64 -5.76 1.38
CA ILE A 214 12.45 -4.31 1.55
C ILE A 214 13.39 -3.56 0.63
N LEU A 215 12.84 -2.63 -0.15
CA LEU A 215 13.59 -1.70 -0.99
C LEU A 215 13.45 -0.30 -0.41
N GLN A 216 14.58 0.37 -0.10
CA GLN A 216 14.57 1.70 0.50
C GLN A 216 15.57 2.63 -0.19
N GLY A 217 15.10 3.81 -0.60
CA GLY A 217 15.96 4.89 -1.08
C GLY A 217 16.70 5.58 0.07
N VAL A 218 18.01 5.77 -0.07
CA VAL A 218 18.79 6.50 0.96
C VAL A 218 18.53 8.00 0.92
N GLN A 219 18.10 8.53 -0.23
CA GLN A 219 17.76 9.94 -0.42
C GLN A 219 16.26 10.21 -0.30
N ASP A 220 15.51 9.30 0.31
CA ASP A 220 14.08 9.45 0.56
C ASP A 220 13.82 10.56 1.60
N PRO A 221 13.16 11.67 1.24
CA PRO A 221 12.87 12.76 2.17
C PRO A 221 11.63 12.49 3.04
N ASP A 222 10.74 11.58 2.63
CA ASP A 222 9.48 11.29 3.31
C ASP A 222 9.63 10.16 4.33
N VAL A 223 10.31 9.08 3.94
CA VAL A 223 10.63 7.93 4.81
C VAL A 223 12.15 7.79 4.90
N PRO A 224 12.79 8.37 5.90
CA PRO A 224 14.23 8.21 6.09
C PRO A 224 14.62 6.74 6.22
N TRP A 225 15.71 6.33 5.59
CA TRP A 225 16.15 4.93 5.60
C TRP A 225 16.39 4.39 7.03
N GLN A 226 16.67 5.26 7.99
CA GLN A 226 16.79 4.90 9.41
C GLN A 226 15.46 4.36 9.98
N HIS A 227 14.32 4.92 9.54
CA HIS A 227 12.99 4.42 9.91
C HIS A 227 12.77 2.99 9.39
N THR A 228 13.20 2.72 8.17
CA THR A 228 13.15 1.37 7.59
C THR A 228 14.12 0.40 8.27
N LEU A 229 15.28 0.89 8.73
CA LEU A 229 16.21 0.08 9.51
C LEU A 229 15.61 -0.27 10.89
N ASP A 230 14.95 0.68 11.55
CA ASP A 230 14.22 0.42 12.80
C ASP A 230 13.11 -0.61 12.57
N LEU A 231 12.29 -0.44 11.54
CA LEU A 231 11.30 -1.46 11.13
C LEU A 231 11.95 -2.84 10.96
N THR A 232 13.08 -2.92 10.26
CA THR A 232 13.78 -4.19 10.02
C THR A 232 14.18 -4.87 11.33
N SER A 233 14.55 -4.10 12.35
CA SER A 233 14.91 -4.62 13.68
C SER A 233 13.72 -5.18 14.47
N ARG A 234 12.49 -4.87 14.07
CA ARG A 234 11.25 -5.36 14.72
C ARG A 234 10.81 -6.73 14.23
N PHE A 235 11.32 -7.23 13.12
CA PHE A 235 11.02 -8.59 12.68
C PHE A 235 11.72 -9.62 13.56
N ALA A 236 10.93 -10.50 14.19
CA ALA A 236 11.45 -11.40 15.22
C ALA A 236 12.13 -12.65 14.65
N ARG A 237 11.58 -13.24 13.60
CA ARG A 237 11.96 -14.58 13.10
C ARG A 237 11.91 -14.71 11.58
N ASP A 238 11.48 -13.66 10.88
CA ASP A 238 11.28 -13.74 9.45
C ASP A 238 12.60 -13.65 8.68
N ASP A 239 12.65 -14.25 7.50
CA ASP A 239 13.73 -14.02 6.53
C ASP A 239 13.56 -12.61 5.92
N VAL A 240 14.31 -11.65 6.44
CA VAL A 240 14.21 -10.24 6.04
C VAL A 240 15.47 -9.80 5.31
N VAL A 241 15.31 -9.31 4.08
CA VAL A 241 16.39 -8.68 3.32
C VAL A 241 16.03 -7.22 3.05
N LEU A 242 16.88 -6.31 3.52
CA LEU A 242 16.80 -4.86 3.24
C LEU A 242 17.83 -4.48 2.17
N THR A 243 17.34 -3.94 1.06
CA THR A 243 18.15 -3.36 -0.01
C THR A 243 18.10 -1.84 0.07
N LEU A 244 19.24 -1.21 0.36
CA LEU A 244 19.39 0.24 0.35
C LEU A 244 19.88 0.71 -1.03
N VAL A 245 19.08 1.57 -1.68
CA VAL A 245 19.43 2.20 -2.96
C VAL A 245 20.03 3.57 -2.67
N LYS A 246 21.35 3.73 -2.81
CA LYS A 246 22.10 4.90 -2.35
C LYS A 246 21.60 6.23 -2.93
N ASP A 247 21.22 6.24 -4.18
CA ASP A 247 20.72 7.40 -4.93
C ASP A 247 19.19 7.34 -5.16
N GLY A 248 18.50 6.42 -4.49
CA GLY A 248 17.05 6.24 -4.58
C GLY A 248 16.30 7.28 -3.76
N ASP A 249 15.23 7.79 -4.34
CA ASP A 249 14.23 8.66 -3.71
C ASP A 249 13.08 7.85 -3.08
N HIS A 250 12.04 8.55 -2.57
CA HIS A 250 10.83 7.92 -2.03
C HIS A 250 10.06 7.08 -3.05
N ARG A 251 10.07 7.51 -4.31
CA ARG A 251 9.25 6.87 -5.34
C ARG A 251 9.83 5.54 -5.80
N LEU A 252 11.16 5.41 -5.84
CA LEU A 252 11.85 4.24 -6.39
C LEU A 252 11.18 3.77 -7.71
N SER A 253 11.09 4.68 -8.68
CA SER A 253 10.32 4.48 -9.91
C SER A 253 11.15 4.67 -11.20
N ARG A 254 12.47 4.84 -11.08
CA ARG A 254 13.38 4.82 -12.22
C ARG A 254 13.40 3.41 -12.83
N PRO A 255 13.79 3.24 -14.08
CA PRO A 255 13.87 1.92 -14.73
C PRO A 255 14.63 0.88 -13.89
N GLU A 256 15.79 1.23 -13.36
CA GLU A 256 16.61 0.35 -12.51
C GLU A 256 15.97 0.03 -11.16
N ASP A 257 15.12 0.92 -10.62
CA ASP A 257 14.38 0.67 -9.39
C ASP A 257 13.22 -0.31 -9.65
N ILE A 258 12.56 -0.18 -10.79
CA ILE A 258 11.51 -1.12 -11.23
C ILE A 258 12.14 -2.51 -11.48
N GLU A 259 13.32 -2.59 -12.06
CA GLU A 259 14.02 -3.87 -12.22
C GLU A 259 14.32 -4.53 -10.87
N ARG A 260 14.76 -3.76 -9.86
CA ARG A 260 14.98 -4.26 -8.50
C ARG A 260 13.67 -4.75 -7.85
N LEU A 261 12.58 -4.00 -8.04
CA LEU A 261 11.25 -4.40 -7.55
C LEU A 261 10.81 -5.72 -8.19
N ILE A 262 10.92 -5.84 -9.50
CA ILE A 262 10.59 -7.06 -10.23
C ILE A 262 11.48 -8.22 -9.78
N ALA A 263 12.78 -8.01 -9.58
CA ALA A 263 13.69 -9.04 -9.08
C ALA A 263 13.27 -9.56 -7.69
N ALA A 264 12.88 -8.66 -6.77
CA ALA A 264 12.38 -9.03 -5.44
C ALA A 264 11.06 -9.82 -5.50
N VAL A 265 10.20 -9.52 -6.48
CA VAL A 265 8.94 -10.26 -6.70
C VAL A 265 9.22 -11.62 -7.35
N ALA A 266 10.16 -11.70 -8.28
CA ALA A 266 10.48 -12.92 -9.03
C ALA A 266 11.38 -13.91 -8.26
N GLU A 267 11.93 -13.52 -7.11
CA GLU A 267 12.75 -14.38 -6.26
C GLU A 267 12.01 -15.69 -5.94
N SER A 268 12.69 -16.82 -6.08
CA SER A 268 12.12 -18.17 -5.89
C SER A 268 12.16 -18.64 -4.42
#